data_d7c6b606c8cbdb6ac904820e86fd9617
#
_entry.id   d7c6b606c8cbdb6ac904820e86fd9617
#
_cell.length_a   1.000
_cell.length_b   1.000
_cell.length_c   1.000
_cell.angle_alpha   90.00
_cell.angle_beta   90.00
_cell.angle_gamma   90.00
#
_symmetry.space_group_name_H-M   'P 1'
#
loop_
_entity.id
_entity.type
_entity.pdbx_description
1 polymer ?
#
loop_
_entity_poly.entity_id
_entity_poly.type
_entity_poly.pdbx_seq_one_letter_code
_entity_poly.pdbx_strand_id
1 'polypeptide(L)'
;GFRDFLYSQGFTEIHTPKIGAKSAEGGANLFRLEYFHRPAVLQQSPQFYKQMMVGVFDRVFETAPVFRAEKHNTKRHLNEYTSLDFEMGYIDGFEDIMAMETGFLQYMIALLKKDYAEELRLLGVTLPNVEKIPTVRFDEAKEKVAEKYHRQIRNPYDLEPEEEALIGQYFKEEYDADFVFVTHYPSKKRPFYAMDDPADPTYTLSFDLLYQGLEITTGGQRIHDYNKLMEKIEKRGMESEGMEQYLSVFKHGMPPHGGLGIGLERLTMKLVGEDNVRETTLFPRDLSRLEP
;
A
#
# COMPACT_ATOMS: atom_id res chain seq x y z
N GLY A 1 0.64 -16.46 -7.35
CA GLY A 1 1.85 -16.37 -6.52
C GLY A 1 1.59 -15.75 -5.15
N PHE A 2 0.82 -14.66 -5.09
CA PHE A 2 0.48 -13.98 -3.83
C PHE A 2 -0.31 -14.89 -2.88
N ARG A 3 -1.35 -15.56 -3.40
CA ARG A 3 -2.16 -16.51 -2.64
C ARG A 3 -1.34 -17.68 -2.13
N ASP A 4 -0.58 -18.33 -3.00
CA ASP A 4 0.21 -19.52 -2.63
C ASP A 4 1.25 -19.19 -1.57
N PHE A 5 1.92 -18.04 -1.71
CA PHE A 5 2.89 -17.58 -0.72
C PHE A 5 2.21 -17.33 0.63
N LEU A 6 1.13 -16.55 0.69
CA LEU A 6 0.49 -16.21 1.96
C LEU A 6 -0.18 -17.41 2.63
N TYR A 7 -0.78 -18.34 1.88
CA TYR A 7 -1.25 -19.61 2.45
C TYR A 7 -0.09 -20.40 3.08
N SER A 8 1.08 -20.44 2.43
CA SER A 8 2.26 -21.09 2.99
C SER A 8 2.78 -20.43 4.28
N GLN A 9 2.48 -19.13 4.47
CA GLN A 9 2.83 -18.37 5.67
C GLN A 9 1.73 -18.36 6.75
N GLY A 10 0.69 -19.19 6.58
CA GLY A 10 -0.38 -19.33 7.56
C GLY A 10 -1.43 -18.21 7.55
N PHE A 11 -1.55 -17.47 6.47
CA PHE A 11 -2.60 -16.47 6.31
C PHE A 11 -3.93 -17.09 5.88
N THR A 12 -5.02 -16.48 6.33
CA THR A 12 -6.40 -16.80 5.92
C THR A 12 -6.88 -15.79 4.86
N GLU A 13 -7.36 -16.26 3.72
CA GLU A 13 -7.99 -15.39 2.73
C GLU A 13 -9.37 -14.94 3.22
N ILE A 14 -9.63 -13.65 3.17
CA ILE A 14 -10.93 -13.06 3.50
C ILE A 14 -11.51 -12.33 2.28
N HIS A 15 -12.82 -12.18 2.26
CA HIS A 15 -13.55 -11.44 1.23
C HIS A 15 -14.41 -10.38 1.89
N THR A 16 -14.07 -9.11 1.68
CA THR A 16 -14.66 -8.00 2.39
C THR A 16 -15.69 -7.24 1.53
N PRO A 17 -16.70 -6.62 2.15
CA PRO A 17 -17.66 -5.77 1.43
C PRO A 17 -16.96 -4.59 0.73
N LYS A 18 -17.40 -4.29 -0.49
CA LYS A 18 -16.89 -3.14 -1.27
C LYS A 18 -17.83 -1.92 -1.20
N ILE A 19 -19.02 -2.10 -0.66
CA ILE A 19 -19.96 -1.01 -0.34
C ILE A 19 -19.98 -0.86 1.17
N GLY A 20 -19.77 0.35 1.66
CA GLY A 20 -19.77 0.64 3.09
C GLY A 20 -20.28 2.04 3.41
N ALA A 21 -20.60 2.29 4.67
CA ALA A 21 -21.03 3.63 5.12
C ALA A 21 -19.87 4.64 5.11
N LYS A 22 -18.65 4.18 5.41
CA LYS A 22 -17.41 4.98 5.43
C LYS A 22 -16.26 4.18 4.81
N SER A 23 -15.19 4.87 4.44
CA SER A 23 -13.90 4.29 4.04
C SER A 23 -12.83 4.72 5.03
N ALA A 24 -11.87 3.82 5.31
CA ALA A 24 -10.77 4.06 6.24
C ALA A 24 -9.80 5.14 5.75
N GLU A 25 -9.60 5.22 4.44
CA GLU A 25 -8.67 6.18 3.84
C GLU A 25 -9.21 7.63 3.87
N GLY A 26 -10.54 7.78 3.97
CA GLY A 26 -11.20 9.08 4.02
C GLY A 26 -11.01 9.94 2.76
N GLY A 27 -11.22 11.23 2.90
CA GLY A 27 -10.90 12.21 1.87
C GLY A 27 -11.94 12.39 0.76
N ALA A 28 -11.58 13.23 -0.25
CA ALA A 28 -12.48 13.65 -1.32
C ALA A 28 -12.60 12.63 -2.46
N ASN A 29 -11.71 11.63 -2.53
CA ASN A 29 -11.60 10.70 -3.65
C ASN A 29 -12.45 9.43 -3.45
N LEU A 30 -13.72 9.62 -2.99
CA LEU A 30 -14.68 8.55 -2.76
C LEU A 30 -15.75 8.54 -3.85
N PHE A 31 -16.00 7.37 -4.44
CA PHE A 31 -17.23 7.15 -5.18
C PHE A 31 -18.40 7.02 -4.19
N ARG A 32 -19.34 7.94 -4.29
CA ARG A 32 -20.55 7.99 -3.46
C ARG A 32 -21.72 7.42 -4.24
N LEU A 33 -22.55 6.65 -3.55
CA LEU A 33 -23.74 6.04 -4.13
C LEU A 33 -24.90 6.08 -3.14
N GLU A 34 -26.10 5.89 -3.63
CA GLU A 34 -27.29 5.67 -2.83
C GLU A 34 -27.50 4.17 -2.64
N TYR A 35 -27.59 3.74 -1.37
CA TYR A 35 -27.84 2.35 -1.00
C TYR A 35 -29.14 2.27 -0.20
N PHE A 36 -30.25 1.93 -0.89
CA PHE A 36 -31.59 1.83 -0.27
C PHE A 36 -31.93 3.03 0.64
N HIS A 37 -31.92 4.23 0.11
CA HIS A 37 -32.20 5.49 0.84
C HIS A 37 -31.17 5.91 1.89
N ARG A 38 -29.97 5.31 1.89
CA ARG A 38 -28.84 5.69 2.74
C ARG A 38 -27.63 6.03 1.88
N PRO A 39 -26.81 7.01 2.28
CA PRO A 39 -25.55 7.26 1.58
C PRO A 39 -24.58 6.12 1.83
N ALA A 40 -23.85 5.73 0.80
CA ALA A 40 -22.80 4.76 0.87
C ALA A 40 -21.60 5.18 0.00
N VAL A 41 -20.49 4.48 0.15
CA VAL A 41 -19.26 4.69 -0.61
C VAL A 41 -18.70 3.36 -1.10
N LEU A 42 -17.97 3.39 -2.21
CA LEU A 42 -17.12 2.28 -2.61
C LEU A 42 -15.80 2.32 -1.83
N GLN A 43 -15.36 1.14 -1.37
CA GLN A 43 -14.16 1.02 -0.54
C GLN A 43 -12.88 1.28 -1.34
N GLN A 44 -12.00 2.10 -0.78
CA GLN A 44 -10.68 2.40 -1.34
C GLN A 44 -9.63 1.34 -0.95
N SER A 45 -9.90 0.56 0.08
CA SER A 45 -9.11 -0.58 0.57
C SER A 45 -9.95 -1.42 1.54
N PRO A 46 -9.56 -2.67 1.85
CA PRO A 46 -10.22 -3.49 2.88
C PRO A 46 -9.78 -3.13 4.31
N GLN A 47 -9.21 -1.95 4.55
CA GLN A 47 -8.47 -1.60 5.76
C GLN A 47 -9.21 -1.87 7.07
N PHE A 48 -10.47 -1.43 7.21
CA PHE A 48 -11.25 -1.70 8.42
C PHE A 48 -11.36 -3.20 8.69
N TYR A 49 -11.68 -3.95 7.66
CA TYR A 49 -11.97 -5.38 7.77
C TYR A 49 -10.71 -6.20 8.02
N LYS A 50 -9.61 -5.94 7.30
CA LYS A 50 -8.38 -6.70 7.51
C LYS A 50 -7.78 -6.47 8.91
N GLN A 51 -7.86 -5.23 9.45
CA GLN A 51 -7.48 -4.98 10.84
C GLN A 51 -8.38 -5.72 11.83
N MET A 52 -9.72 -5.65 11.68
CA MET A 52 -10.66 -6.36 12.55
C MET A 52 -10.38 -7.87 12.54
N MET A 53 -10.09 -8.44 11.39
CA MET A 53 -9.91 -9.89 11.24
C MET A 53 -8.56 -10.39 11.75
N VAL A 54 -7.56 -9.55 11.94
CA VAL A 54 -6.33 -9.90 12.68
C VAL A 54 -6.67 -10.31 14.12
N GLY A 55 -7.65 -9.68 14.75
CA GLY A 55 -8.11 -10.07 16.08
C GLY A 55 -8.80 -11.45 16.14
N VAL A 56 -9.06 -12.07 14.99
CA VAL A 56 -9.74 -13.38 14.87
C VAL A 56 -8.84 -14.46 14.30
N PHE A 57 -8.07 -14.14 13.25
CA PHE A 57 -7.29 -15.10 12.46
C PHE A 57 -5.77 -14.86 12.54
N ASP A 58 -5.32 -13.89 13.32
CA ASP A 58 -3.92 -13.44 13.45
C ASP A 58 -3.29 -12.91 12.15
N ARG A 59 -3.51 -13.59 11.02
CA ARG A 59 -2.97 -13.26 9.69
C ARG A 59 -4.05 -13.41 8.63
N VAL A 60 -4.32 -12.33 7.91
CA VAL A 60 -5.34 -12.31 6.85
C VAL A 60 -4.85 -11.64 5.60
N PHE A 61 -5.41 -12.01 4.46
CA PHE A 61 -5.16 -11.36 3.19
C PHE A 61 -6.40 -11.33 2.30
N GLU A 62 -6.40 -10.42 1.34
CA GLU A 62 -7.44 -10.32 0.32
C GLU A 62 -6.81 -9.93 -1.03
N THR A 63 -7.31 -10.52 -2.11
CA THR A 63 -7.07 -10.05 -3.49
C THR A 63 -8.41 -9.62 -4.05
N ALA A 64 -8.62 -8.31 -4.21
CA ALA A 64 -9.94 -7.79 -4.58
C ALA A 64 -9.88 -6.40 -5.23
N PRO A 65 -10.93 -6.02 -5.98
CA PRO A 65 -11.04 -4.67 -6.51
C PRO A 65 -11.19 -3.63 -5.40
N VAL A 66 -10.58 -2.48 -5.62
CA VAL A 66 -10.71 -1.26 -4.81
C VAL A 66 -10.96 -0.05 -5.71
N PHE A 67 -11.53 1.01 -5.16
CA PHE A 67 -12.11 2.11 -5.93
C PHE A 67 -11.58 3.45 -5.45
N ARG A 68 -11.02 4.25 -6.35
CA ARG A 68 -10.52 5.59 -6.06
C ARG A 68 -11.06 6.60 -7.05
N ALA A 69 -11.89 7.54 -6.59
CA ALA A 69 -12.48 8.60 -7.42
C ALA A 69 -11.47 9.74 -7.70
N GLU A 70 -10.23 9.37 -8.02
CA GLU A 70 -9.18 10.33 -8.35
C GLU A 70 -9.46 10.98 -9.71
N LYS A 71 -9.37 12.32 -9.75
CA LYS A 71 -9.61 13.12 -10.96
C LYS A 71 -8.37 13.31 -11.83
N HIS A 72 -7.39 12.41 -11.70
CA HIS A 72 -6.14 12.47 -12.44
C HIS A 72 -6.17 11.48 -13.60
N ASN A 73 -5.93 11.98 -14.82
CA ASN A 73 -5.78 11.14 -16.00
C ASN A 73 -4.29 10.96 -16.32
N THR A 74 -3.58 10.22 -15.48
CA THR A 74 -2.15 9.94 -15.65
C THR A 74 -1.92 8.48 -16.02
N LYS A 75 -0.72 8.16 -16.50
CA LYS A 75 -0.31 6.80 -16.88
C LYS A 75 -0.23 5.81 -15.68
N ARG A 76 -0.31 6.30 -14.44
CA ARG A 76 -0.14 5.50 -13.21
C ARG A 76 -1.41 5.34 -12.35
N HIS A 77 -2.56 5.88 -12.83
CA HIS A 77 -3.81 5.87 -12.06
C HIS A 77 -4.96 5.18 -12.81
N LEU A 78 -5.68 4.35 -12.06
CA LEU A 78 -6.97 3.77 -12.41
C LEU A 78 -7.98 4.12 -11.30
N ASN A 79 -9.25 4.22 -11.66
CA ASN A 79 -10.32 4.45 -10.68
C ASN A 79 -10.84 3.15 -10.03
N GLU A 80 -10.61 2.02 -10.68
CA GLU A 80 -10.81 0.67 -10.15
C GLU A 80 -9.57 -0.15 -10.49
N TYR A 81 -8.98 -0.81 -9.49
CA TYR A 81 -7.81 -1.66 -9.68
C TYR A 81 -7.82 -2.81 -8.66
N THR A 82 -7.01 -3.83 -8.89
CA THR A 82 -6.86 -4.96 -7.97
C THR A 82 -5.82 -4.63 -6.91
N SER A 83 -6.22 -4.67 -5.65
CA SER A 83 -5.33 -4.56 -4.51
C SER A 83 -4.99 -5.94 -3.96
N LEU A 84 -3.71 -6.17 -3.71
CA LEU A 84 -3.18 -7.32 -2.98
C LEU A 84 -2.88 -6.85 -1.56
N ASP A 85 -3.75 -7.20 -0.64
CA ASP A 85 -3.70 -6.73 0.74
C ASP A 85 -3.36 -7.87 1.71
N PHE A 86 -2.50 -7.62 2.69
CA PHE A 86 -2.44 -8.45 3.88
C PHE A 86 -2.31 -7.62 5.15
N GLU A 87 -2.67 -8.23 6.28
CA GLU A 87 -2.50 -7.69 7.62
C GLU A 87 -2.11 -8.85 8.56
N MET A 88 -1.14 -8.63 9.45
CA MET A 88 -0.67 -9.64 10.41
C MET A 88 -0.44 -9.05 11.79
N GLY A 89 -0.81 -9.82 12.80
CA GLY A 89 -0.64 -9.52 14.21
C GLY A 89 0.63 -10.13 14.80
N TYR A 90 0.89 -9.77 16.07
CA TYR A 90 2.03 -10.25 16.87
C TYR A 90 3.37 -9.91 16.25
N ILE A 91 3.46 -8.70 15.66
CA ILE A 91 4.69 -8.17 15.08
C ILE A 91 5.55 -7.51 16.15
N ASP A 92 6.87 -7.55 15.98
CA ASP A 92 7.82 -6.78 16.79
C ASP A 92 7.95 -5.33 16.27
N GLY A 93 7.84 -5.13 14.96
CA GLY A 93 7.90 -3.85 14.29
C GLY A 93 7.37 -3.88 12.86
N PHE A 94 7.34 -2.74 12.19
CA PHE A 94 6.89 -2.67 10.79
C PHE A 94 7.90 -3.34 9.83
N GLU A 95 9.10 -3.61 10.27
CA GLU A 95 10.11 -4.37 9.54
C GLU A 95 9.66 -5.80 9.26
N ASP A 96 8.83 -6.39 10.12
CA ASP A 96 8.23 -7.71 9.88
C ASP A 96 7.32 -7.71 8.65
N ILE A 97 6.61 -6.59 8.42
CA ILE A 97 5.77 -6.41 7.23
C ILE A 97 6.64 -6.29 5.97
N MET A 98 7.72 -5.51 6.05
CA MET A 98 8.68 -5.36 4.95
C MET A 98 9.37 -6.69 4.62
N ALA A 99 9.71 -7.48 5.63
CA ALA A 99 10.29 -8.82 5.46
C ALA A 99 9.30 -9.78 4.79
N MET A 100 8.02 -9.75 5.18
CA MET A 100 6.96 -10.56 4.56
C MET A 100 6.76 -10.17 3.09
N GLU A 101 6.75 -8.88 2.76
CA GLU A 101 6.66 -8.39 1.38
C GLU A 101 7.89 -8.81 0.55
N THR A 102 9.08 -8.68 1.11
CA THR A 102 10.32 -9.14 0.45
C THR A 102 10.26 -10.63 0.15
N GLY A 103 9.79 -11.45 1.10
CA GLY A 103 9.57 -12.89 0.91
C GLY A 103 8.56 -13.19 -0.21
N PHE A 104 7.47 -12.44 -0.28
CA PHE A 104 6.51 -12.53 -1.38
C PHE A 104 7.15 -12.22 -2.73
N LEU A 105 7.89 -11.13 -2.84
CA LEU A 105 8.56 -10.75 -4.09
C LEU A 105 9.58 -11.81 -4.54
N GLN A 106 10.36 -12.36 -3.62
CA GLN A 106 11.29 -13.46 -3.89
C GLN A 106 10.57 -14.71 -4.40
N TYR A 107 9.47 -15.08 -3.75
CA TYR A 107 8.63 -16.21 -4.17
C TYR A 107 8.04 -15.97 -5.57
N MET A 108 7.48 -14.79 -5.81
CA MET A 108 6.90 -14.42 -7.10
C MET A 108 7.94 -14.47 -8.23
N ILE A 109 9.13 -13.92 -8.02
CA ILE A 109 10.21 -13.96 -9.02
C ILE A 109 10.64 -15.40 -9.31
N ALA A 110 10.76 -16.25 -8.28
CA ALA A 110 11.08 -17.66 -8.46
C ALA A 110 9.99 -18.41 -9.24
N LEU A 111 8.71 -18.16 -8.92
CA LEU A 111 7.57 -18.71 -9.62
C LEU A 111 7.56 -18.32 -11.11
N LEU A 112 7.75 -17.02 -11.40
CA LEU A 112 7.79 -16.52 -12.78
C LEU A 112 8.93 -17.13 -13.57
N LYS A 113 10.12 -17.23 -13.01
CA LYS A 113 11.28 -17.89 -13.67
C LYS A 113 11.01 -19.35 -14.00
N LYS A 114 10.31 -20.06 -13.09
CA LYS A 114 10.07 -21.50 -13.22
C LYS A 114 8.92 -21.82 -14.18
N ASP A 115 7.77 -21.18 -13.99
CA ASP A 115 6.51 -21.60 -14.58
C ASP A 115 6.07 -20.71 -15.76
N TYR A 116 6.70 -19.54 -15.96
CA TYR A 116 6.35 -18.54 -16.99
C TYR A 116 7.57 -18.09 -17.83
N ALA A 117 8.57 -18.95 -17.96
CA ALA A 117 9.82 -18.61 -18.66
C ALA A 117 9.59 -18.28 -20.16
N GLU A 118 8.62 -18.90 -20.80
CA GLU A 118 8.31 -18.66 -22.21
C GLU A 118 7.62 -17.29 -22.40
N GLU A 119 6.68 -16.96 -21.53
CA GLU A 119 5.98 -15.67 -21.52
C GLU A 119 6.95 -14.52 -21.24
N LEU A 120 7.85 -14.68 -20.26
CA LEU A 120 8.91 -13.72 -19.99
C LEU A 120 9.80 -13.48 -21.22
N ARG A 121 10.18 -14.54 -21.91
CA ARG A 121 10.96 -14.45 -23.15
C ARG A 121 10.18 -13.78 -24.28
N LEU A 122 8.91 -14.10 -24.43
CA LEU A 122 8.02 -13.53 -25.46
C LEU A 122 7.87 -12.02 -25.27
N LEU A 123 7.71 -11.59 -24.01
CA LEU A 123 7.55 -10.18 -23.64
C LEU A 123 8.89 -9.43 -23.51
N GLY A 124 10.03 -10.13 -23.62
CA GLY A 124 11.35 -9.52 -23.45
C GLY A 124 11.63 -9.02 -22.02
N VAL A 125 10.98 -9.63 -21.02
CA VAL A 125 11.07 -9.19 -19.61
C VAL A 125 12.38 -9.66 -18.99
N THR A 126 13.08 -8.72 -18.33
CA THR A 126 14.17 -9.01 -17.42
C THR A 126 13.66 -8.82 -15.99
N LEU A 127 13.62 -9.92 -15.22
CA LEU A 127 13.14 -9.88 -13.85
C LEU A 127 14.13 -9.17 -12.93
N PRO A 128 13.64 -8.36 -11.97
CA PRO A 128 14.50 -7.63 -11.04
C PRO A 128 15.17 -8.55 -10.02
N ASN A 129 16.26 -8.05 -9.42
CA ASN A 129 16.86 -8.69 -8.26
C ASN A 129 16.13 -8.25 -6.98
N VAL A 130 15.71 -9.22 -6.17
CA VAL A 130 14.96 -9.03 -4.90
C VAL A 130 15.64 -9.71 -3.71
N GLU A 131 16.92 -10.07 -3.83
CA GLU A 131 17.65 -10.72 -2.72
C GLU A 131 17.79 -9.80 -1.51
N LYS A 132 18.08 -8.54 -1.77
CA LYS A 132 18.20 -7.51 -0.74
C LYS A 132 17.63 -6.18 -1.25
N ILE A 133 16.55 -5.74 -0.61
CA ILE A 133 15.93 -4.44 -0.90
C ILE A 133 16.48 -3.41 0.08
N PRO A 134 17.14 -2.34 -0.40
CA PRO A 134 17.64 -1.27 0.46
C PRO A 134 16.50 -0.49 1.11
N THR A 135 16.79 0.11 2.25
CA THR A 135 15.86 0.93 3.03
C THR A 135 16.47 2.31 3.25
N VAL A 136 15.64 3.33 3.16
CA VAL A 136 16.01 4.73 3.44
C VAL A 136 14.88 5.42 4.16
N ARG A 137 15.17 6.33 5.08
CA ARG A 137 14.16 7.18 5.69
C ARG A 137 13.65 8.24 4.70
N PHE A 138 12.43 8.67 4.86
CA PHE A 138 11.78 9.66 3.99
C PHE A 138 12.57 10.97 3.87
N ASP A 139 13.01 11.52 5.01
CA ASP A 139 13.82 12.74 5.08
C ASP A 139 15.17 12.56 4.38
N GLU A 140 15.90 11.48 4.70
CA GLU A 140 17.18 11.16 4.04
C GLU A 140 17.03 10.95 2.53
N ALA A 141 15.96 10.29 2.09
CA ALA A 141 15.71 10.07 0.66
C ALA A 141 15.59 11.40 -0.10
N LYS A 142 14.85 12.36 0.50
CA LYS A 142 14.69 13.71 -0.08
C LYS A 142 16.01 14.47 -0.11
N GLU A 143 16.80 14.42 0.96
CA GLU A 143 18.11 15.07 1.02
C GLU A 143 19.09 14.50 -0.01
N LYS A 144 19.19 13.16 -0.11
CA LYS A 144 20.06 12.48 -1.10
C LYS A 144 19.71 12.87 -2.55
N VAL A 145 18.42 12.93 -2.87
CA VAL A 145 17.94 13.34 -4.20
C VAL A 145 18.20 14.83 -4.44
N ALA A 146 17.94 15.67 -3.43
CA ALA A 146 18.19 17.11 -3.53
C ALA A 146 19.67 17.42 -3.77
N GLU A 147 20.56 16.75 -3.05
CA GLU A 147 22.01 16.91 -3.16
C GLU A 147 22.52 16.41 -4.53
N LYS A 148 22.23 15.14 -4.88
CA LYS A 148 22.78 14.51 -6.08
C LYS A 148 22.28 15.14 -7.37
N TYR A 149 21.00 15.48 -7.45
CA TYR A 149 20.37 16.01 -8.67
C TYR A 149 20.12 17.51 -8.63
N HIS A 150 20.70 18.22 -7.65
CA HIS A 150 20.57 19.69 -7.46
C HIS A 150 19.10 20.17 -7.48
N ARG A 151 18.22 19.39 -6.84
CA ARG A 151 16.78 19.65 -6.78
C ARG A 151 16.41 20.40 -5.51
N GLN A 152 15.55 21.40 -5.62
CA GLN A 152 14.96 22.05 -4.46
C GLN A 152 13.81 21.20 -3.89
N ILE A 153 13.83 20.93 -2.58
CA ILE A 153 12.71 20.30 -1.87
C ILE A 153 11.57 21.33 -1.80
N ARG A 154 10.47 21.05 -2.51
CA ARG A 154 9.28 21.93 -2.55
C ARG A 154 8.24 21.54 -1.53
N ASN A 155 7.97 20.24 -1.39
CA ASN A 155 7.02 19.70 -0.44
C ASN A 155 7.75 18.84 0.60
N PRO A 156 7.98 19.32 1.85
CA PRO A 156 8.72 18.57 2.85
C PRO A 156 7.89 17.43 3.50
N TYR A 157 6.61 17.29 3.14
CA TYR A 157 5.71 16.32 3.77
C TYR A 157 5.30 15.15 2.88
N ASP A 158 5.63 15.20 1.58
CA ASP A 158 5.21 14.18 0.61
C ASP A 158 6.28 13.99 -0.47
N LEU A 159 6.26 12.83 -1.14
CA LEU A 159 7.05 12.62 -2.35
C LEU A 159 6.25 13.06 -3.57
N GLU A 160 6.85 13.94 -4.37
CA GLU A 160 6.33 14.23 -5.70
C GLU A 160 6.70 13.09 -6.67
N PRO A 161 5.92 12.83 -7.72
CA PRO A 161 6.23 11.76 -8.70
C PRO A 161 7.64 11.84 -9.29
N GLU A 162 8.18 13.04 -9.45
CA GLU A 162 9.54 13.24 -9.91
C GLU A 162 10.57 12.84 -8.85
N GLU A 163 10.29 13.08 -7.57
CA GLU A 163 11.16 12.65 -6.47
C GLU A 163 11.16 11.13 -6.33
N GLU A 164 10.00 10.46 -6.47
CA GLU A 164 9.95 8.99 -6.52
C GLU A 164 10.84 8.44 -7.64
N ALA A 165 10.74 9.02 -8.85
CA ALA A 165 11.56 8.60 -9.99
C ALA A 165 13.07 8.79 -9.73
N LEU A 166 13.45 9.94 -9.15
CA LEU A 166 14.85 10.24 -8.81
C LEU A 166 15.37 9.36 -7.67
N ILE A 167 14.54 9.00 -6.68
CA ILE A 167 14.91 8.02 -5.65
C ILE A 167 15.18 6.67 -6.30
N GLY A 168 14.31 6.19 -7.18
CA GLY A 168 14.53 4.95 -7.92
C GLY A 168 15.83 4.97 -8.72
N GLN A 169 16.08 6.07 -9.44
CA GLN A 169 17.33 6.28 -10.19
C GLN A 169 18.56 6.28 -9.26
N TYR A 170 18.51 7.00 -8.14
CA TYR A 170 19.58 7.03 -7.15
C TYR A 170 19.95 5.63 -6.66
N PHE A 171 18.96 4.83 -6.25
CA PHE A 171 19.22 3.49 -5.74
C PHE A 171 19.66 2.51 -6.83
N LYS A 172 19.22 2.70 -8.07
CA LYS A 172 19.75 1.92 -9.21
C LYS A 172 21.19 2.24 -9.51
N GLU A 173 21.58 3.51 -9.51
CA GLU A 173 22.96 3.95 -9.79
C GLU A 173 23.94 3.59 -8.68
N GLU A 174 23.56 3.75 -7.40
CA GLU A 174 24.49 3.57 -6.28
C GLU A 174 24.52 2.13 -5.73
N TYR A 175 23.43 1.38 -5.88
CA TYR A 175 23.27 0.07 -5.24
C TYR A 175 22.87 -1.05 -6.21
N ASP A 176 22.70 -0.75 -7.50
CA ASP A 176 22.11 -1.66 -8.50
C ASP A 176 20.77 -2.26 -8.03
N ALA A 177 19.97 -1.49 -7.30
CA ALA A 177 18.71 -1.92 -6.73
C ALA A 177 17.53 -1.43 -7.58
N ASP A 178 16.64 -2.35 -7.97
CA ASP A 178 15.40 -2.01 -8.67
C ASP A 178 14.30 -1.59 -7.69
N PHE A 179 14.38 -2.02 -6.44
CA PHE A 179 13.45 -1.71 -5.36
C PHE A 179 14.12 -0.92 -4.24
N VAL A 180 13.34 -0.08 -3.57
CA VAL A 180 13.76 0.60 -2.34
C VAL A 180 12.57 0.82 -1.41
N PHE A 181 12.72 0.47 -0.13
CA PHE A 181 11.79 0.87 0.91
C PHE A 181 12.10 2.29 1.37
N VAL A 182 11.11 3.18 1.24
CA VAL A 182 11.16 4.51 1.87
C VAL A 182 10.29 4.45 3.13
N THR A 183 10.89 4.76 4.28
CA THR A 183 10.25 4.57 5.60
C THR A 183 10.03 5.89 6.34
N HIS A 184 9.25 5.85 7.42
CA HIS A 184 9.03 7.00 8.31
C HIS A 184 8.45 8.21 7.57
N TYR A 185 7.30 8.01 6.93
CA TYR A 185 6.59 9.12 6.31
C TYR A 185 5.98 10.06 7.36
N PRO A 186 5.86 11.36 7.04
CA PRO A 186 5.25 12.34 7.93
C PRO A 186 3.83 11.95 8.37
N SER A 187 3.55 12.02 9.68
CA SER A 187 2.26 11.60 10.27
C SER A 187 1.06 12.33 9.66
N LYS A 188 1.24 13.59 9.24
CA LYS A 188 0.19 14.39 8.59
C LYS A 188 -0.31 13.79 7.25
N LYS A 189 0.51 12.97 6.59
CA LYS A 189 0.20 12.36 5.28
C LYS A 189 -0.31 10.94 5.37
N ARG A 190 -0.11 10.27 6.52
CA ARG A 190 -0.57 8.89 6.71
C ARG A 190 -1.98 8.84 7.32
N PRO A 191 -2.75 7.77 7.08
CA PRO A 191 -4.09 7.64 7.64
C PRO A 191 -4.11 7.64 9.18
N PHE A 192 -5.29 7.84 9.76
CA PHE A 192 -5.45 7.95 11.22
C PHE A 192 -5.02 6.69 11.98
N TYR A 193 -5.11 5.52 11.34
CA TYR A 193 -4.77 4.23 11.95
C TYR A 193 -3.26 3.93 11.93
N ALA A 194 -2.45 4.69 11.18
CA ALA A 194 -1.00 4.49 11.14
C ALA A 194 -0.37 4.86 12.48
N MET A 195 0.54 4.02 12.98
CA MET A 195 1.21 4.26 14.26
C MET A 195 2.27 5.35 14.10
N ASP A 196 2.24 6.35 14.99
CA ASP A 196 3.30 7.34 15.05
C ASP A 196 4.57 6.73 15.65
N ASP A 197 5.73 7.15 15.18
CA ASP A 197 7.02 6.74 15.74
C ASP A 197 7.13 7.25 17.20
N PRO A 198 7.30 6.35 18.19
CA PRO A 198 7.45 6.78 19.57
C PRO A 198 8.68 7.67 19.84
N ALA A 199 9.71 7.58 18.98
CA ALA A 199 10.92 8.40 19.09
C ALA A 199 10.73 9.80 18.52
N ASP A 200 9.92 9.93 17.45
CA ASP A 200 9.55 11.19 16.82
C ASP A 200 8.13 11.11 16.24
N PRO A 201 7.10 11.55 17.01
CA PRO A 201 5.70 11.45 16.57
C PRO A 201 5.32 12.33 15.37
N THR A 202 6.24 13.11 14.81
CA THR A 202 6.04 13.81 13.53
C THR A 202 6.06 12.86 12.34
N TYR A 203 6.65 11.67 12.52
CA TYR A 203 6.71 10.58 11.57
C TYR A 203 5.86 9.39 12.02
N THR A 204 5.68 8.42 11.11
CA THR A 204 4.97 7.17 11.38
C THR A 204 5.87 5.98 11.14
N LEU A 205 5.57 4.86 11.79
CA LEU A 205 6.16 3.53 11.51
C LEU A 205 5.51 2.94 10.26
N SER A 206 5.70 3.62 9.13
CA SER A 206 5.15 3.26 7.82
C SER A 206 6.21 3.29 6.74
N PHE A 207 5.90 2.66 5.63
CA PHE A 207 6.77 2.62 4.47
C PHE A 207 5.96 2.62 3.17
N ASP A 208 6.63 3.02 2.09
CA ASP A 208 6.24 2.70 0.72
C ASP A 208 7.36 1.91 0.06
N LEU A 209 7.00 0.95 -0.79
CA LEU A 209 7.95 0.27 -1.65
C LEU A 209 7.91 0.90 -3.04
N LEU A 210 9.03 1.44 -3.46
CA LEU A 210 9.22 1.94 -4.82
C LEU A 210 9.86 0.86 -5.68
N TYR A 211 9.27 0.58 -6.84
CA TYR A 211 9.86 -0.27 -7.88
C TYR A 211 10.22 0.60 -9.08
N GLN A 212 11.52 0.73 -9.37
CA GLN A 212 12.03 1.61 -10.41
C GLN A 212 11.41 3.03 -10.37
N GLY A 213 11.37 3.60 -9.16
CA GLY A 213 10.86 4.96 -8.94
C GLY A 213 9.34 5.12 -9.04
N LEU A 214 8.58 4.04 -8.94
CA LEU A 214 7.12 4.07 -8.82
C LEU A 214 6.68 3.40 -7.52
N GLU A 215 5.89 4.10 -6.72
CA GLU A 215 5.21 3.51 -5.57
C GLU A 215 4.27 2.38 -6.02
N ILE A 216 4.56 1.15 -5.60
CA ILE A 216 3.71 -0.03 -5.83
C ILE A 216 2.99 -0.49 -4.57
N THR A 217 3.52 -0.18 -3.39
CA THR A 217 3.01 -0.60 -2.09
C THR A 217 3.02 0.54 -1.10
N THR A 218 2.01 0.59 -0.25
CA THR A 218 1.99 1.34 1.00
C THR A 218 1.70 0.41 2.17
N GLY A 219 2.50 0.47 3.21
CA GLY A 219 2.37 -0.38 4.39
C GLY A 219 2.83 0.28 5.69
N GLY A 220 2.72 -0.46 6.79
CA GLY A 220 3.22 -0.04 8.09
C GLY A 220 2.54 -0.68 9.27
N GLN A 221 3.02 -0.32 10.46
CA GLN A 221 2.44 -0.69 11.73
C GLN A 221 1.20 0.16 12.02
N ARG A 222 0.21 -0.46 12.67
CA ARG A 222 -1.04 0.20 13.02
C ARG A 222 -1.09 0.51 14.50
N ILE A 223 -1.89 1.52 14.87
CA ILE A 223 -2.22 1.75 16.28
C ILE A 223 -3.09 0.58 16.74
N HIS A 224 -2.66 -0.11 17.79
CA HIS A 224 -3.38 -1.25 18.38
C HIS A 224 -4.03 -0.91 19.72
N ASP A 225 -3.59 0.16 20.39
CA ASP A 225 -4.20 0.67 21.62
C ASP A 225 -5.44 1.52 21.32
N TYR A 226 -6.57 1.16 21.94
CA TYR A 226 -7.85 1.84 21.74
C TYR A 226 -7.79 3.34 22.08
N ASN A 227 -7.16 3.70 23.21
CA ASN A 227 -7.14 5.09 23.66
C ASN A 227 -6.29 5.95 22.73
N LYS A 228 -5.13 5.45 22.30
CA LYS A 228 -4.27 6.13 21.31
C LYS A 228 -4.97 6.31 19.97
N LEU A 229 -5.76 5.30 19.55
CA LEU A 229 -6.53 5.37 18.30
C LEU A 229 -7.61 6.45 18.39
N MET A 230 -8.35 6.51 19.50
CA MET A 230 -9.37 7.54 19.74
C MET A 230 -8.75 8.94 19.81
N GLU A 231 -7.65 9.10 20.52
CA GLU A 231 -6.91 10.37 20.59
C GLU A 231 -6.49 10.86 19.20
N LYS A 232 -6.03 9.97 18.34
CA LYS A 232 -5.61 10.32 16.97
C LYS A 232 -6.80 10.67 16.08
N ILE A 233 -7.95 10.00 16.23
CA ILE A 233 -9.22 10.33 15.56
C ILE A 233 -9.66 11.74 15.94
N GLU A 234 -9.68 12.05 17.25
CA GLU A 234 -10.04 13.37 17.78
C GLU A 234 -9.10 14.50 17.29
N LYS A 235 -7.78 14.28 17.40
CA LYS A 235 -6.77 15.24 16.92
C LYS A 235 -6.90 15.58 15.43
N ARG A 236 -7.47 14.66 14.65
CA ARG A 236 -7.72 14.86 13.22
C ARG A 236 -9.10 15.46 12.91
N GLY A 237 -9.89 15.75 13.93
CA GLY A 237 -11.26 16.27 13.77
C GLY A 237 -12.19 15.28 13.06
N MET A 238 -11.93 13.97 13.17
CA MET A 238 -12.75 12.94 12.57
C MET A 238 -13.88 12.50 13.50
N GLU A 239 -15.04 12.22 12.92
CA GLU A 239 -16.17 11.64 13.66
C GLU A 239 -16.05 10.11 13.68
N SER A 240 -16.22 9.52 14.88
CA SER A 240 -16.21 8.06 15.06
C SER A 240 -17.53 7.40 14.68
N GLU A 241 -18.60 8.16 14.44
CA GLU A 241 -19.88 7.64 13.97
C GLU A 241 -19.73 6.79 12.70
N GLY A 242 -20.31 5.59 12.69
CA GLY A 242 -20.20 4.62 11.61
C GLY A 242 -18.91 3.80 11.62
N MET A 243 -18.08 3.93 12.66
CA MET A 243 -16.88 3.11 12.90
C MET A 243 -16.97 2.28 14.20
N GLU A 244 -18.15 2.20 14.82
CA GLU A 244 -18.32 1.61 16.16
C GLU A 244 -17.88 0.15 16.21
N GLN A 245 -18.19 -0.63 15.16
CA GLN A 245 -17.81 -2.04 15.08
C GLN A 245 -16.29 -2.21 14.94
N TYR A 246 -15.66 -1.38 14.09
CA TYR A 246 -14.21 -1.33 13.95
C TYR A 246 -13.55 -0.97 15.28
N LEU A 247 -13.98 0.10 15.92
CA LEU A 247 -13.43 0.56 17.20
C LEU A 247 -13.65 -0.43 18.34
N SER A 248 -14.75 -1.19 18.32
CA SER A 248 -15.05 -2.17 19.36
C SER A 248 -14.02 -3.29 19.45
N VAL A 249 -13.42 -3.68 18.33
CA VAL A 249 -12.36 -4.72 18.31
C VAL A 249 -11.16 -4.31 19.14
N PHE A 250 -10.78 -3.04 19.07
CA PHE A 250 -9.65 -2.50 19.85
C PHE A 250 -9.95 -2.46 21.36
N LYS A 251 -11.21 -2.26 21.76
CA LYS A 251 -11.64 -2.31 23.16
C LYS A 251 -11.47 -3.70 23.77
N HIS A 252 -11.56 -4.74 22.97
CA HIS A 252 -11.39 -6.13 23.42
C HIS A 252 -9.93 -6.60 23.40
N GLY A 253 -9.02 -5.76 22.94
CA GLY A 253 -7.60 -6.02 22.86
C GLY A 253 -7.15 -6.48 21.47
N MET A 254 -6.36 -5.65 20.81
CA MET A 254 -5.71 -5.97 19.55
C MET A 254 -4.23 -6.19 19.79
N PRO A 255 -3.61 -7.23 19.20
CA PRO A 255 -2.16 -7.38 19.24
C PRO A 255 -1.49 -6.25 18.44
N PRO A 256 -0.20 -5.96 18.70
CA PRO A 256 0.60 -5.19 17.76
C PRO A 256 0.47 -5.81 16.36
N HIS A 257 0.10 -5.00 15.36
CA HIS A 257 -0.20 -5.48 14.03
C HIS A 257 0.16 -4.45 12.97
N GLY A 258 0.29 -4.93 11.76
CA GLY A 258 0.55 -4.13 10.59
C GLY A 258 0.25 -4.88 9.31
N GLY A 259 0.35 -4.18 8.21
CA GLY A 259 0.07 -4.74 6.90
C GLY A 259 0.33 -3.74 5.79
N LEU A 260 -0.07 -4.13 4.59
CA LEU A 260 0.17 -3.36 3.37
C LEU A 260 -0.94 -3.57 2.33
N GLY A 261 -0.90 -2.76 1.30
CA GLY A 261 -1.65 -2.95 0.06
C GLY A 261 -0.74 -2.71 -1.13
N ILE A 262 -0.72 -3.65 -2.08
CA ILE A 262 0.05 -3.60 -3.32
C ILE A 262 -0.92 -3.37 -4.49
N GLY A 263 -0.65 -2.41 -5.35
CA GLY A 263 -1.38 -2.25 -6.62
C GLY A 263 -0.91 -3.28 -7.64
N LEU A 264 -1.74 -4.30 -7.93
CA LEU A 264 -1.37 -5.38 -8.86
C LEU A 264 -1.00 -4.85 -10.25
N GLU A 265 -1.78 -3.90 -10.77
CA GLU A 265 -1.55 -3.33 -12.10
C GLU A 265 -0.26 -2.51 -12.18
N ARG A 266 0.09 -1.77 -11.12
CA ARG A 266 1.38 -1.05 -11.04
C ARG A 266 2.57 -2.00 -10.96
N LEU A 267 2.48 -3.04 -10.13
CA LEU A 267 3.51 -4.08 -10.04
C LEU A 267 3.67 -4.78 -11.39
N THR A 268 2.58 -5.18 -12.04
CA THR A 268 2.61 -5.82 -13.36
C THR A 268 3.20 -4.90 -14.42
N MET A 269 2.78 -3.62 -14.44
CA MET A 269 3.29 -2.62 -15.38
C MET A 269 4.82 -2.54 -15.34
N LYS A 270 5.38 -2.45 -14.14
CA LYS A 270 6.83 -2.40 -13.97
C LYS A 270 7.52 -3.71 -14.33
N LEU A 271 6.91 -4.87 -14.00
CA LEU A 271 7.45 -6.18 -14.33
C LEU A 271 7.54 -6.42 -15.83
N VAL A 272 6.54 -6.00 -16.59
CA VAL A 272 6.51 -6.20 -18.06
C VAL A 272 7.11 -5.05 -18.85
N GLY A 273 7.58 -4.00 -18.17
CA GLY A 273 8.24 -2.85 -18.80
C GLY A 273 7.30 -1.87 -19.51
N GLU A 274 6.01 -1.85 -19.13
CA GLU A 274 5.03 -0.93 -19.69
C GLU A 274 5.08 0.45 -19.01
N ASP A 275 4.74 1.47 -19.78
CA ASP A 275 4.70 2.88 -19.32
C ASP A 275 3.32 3.32 -18.84
N ASN A 276 2.29 2.53 -19.11
CA ASN A 276 0.89 2.90 -18.86
C ASN A 276 0.16 1.76 -18.17
N VAL A 277 -0.33 2.01 -16.98
CA VAL A 277 -1.04 1.02 -16.15
C VAL A 277 -2.29 0.42 -16.84
N ARG A 278 -2.84 1.10 -17.85
CA ARG A 278 -3.96 0.58 -18.64
C ARG A 278 -3.61 -0.62 -19.51
N GLU A 279 -2.33 -0.79 -19.86
CA GLU A 279 -1.85 -1.92 -20.65
C GLU A 279 -1.72 -3.22 -19.82
N THR A 280 -1.91 -3.13 -18.51
CA THR A 280 -1.78 -4.26 -17.57
C THR A 280 -3.10 -4.78 -17.02
N THR A 281 -4.21 -4.30 -17.55
CA THR A 281 -5.56 -4.80 -17.24
C THR A 281 -6.42 -4.90 -18.49
N LEU A 282 -7.27 -5.92 -18.55
CA LEU A 282 -8.12 -6.16 -19.73
C LEU A 282 -9.21 -5.10 -19.91
N PHE A 283 -9.73 -4.59 -18.78
CA PHE A 283 -10.86 -3.66 -18.77
C PHE A 283 -10.57 -2.47 -17.85
N PRO A 284 -9.66 -1.56 -18.26
CA PRO A 284 -9.29 -0.43 -17.41
C PRO A 284 -10.48 0.50 -17.15
N ARG A 285 -10.60 0.94 -15.89
CA ARG A 285 -11.56 1.98 -15.48
C ARG A 285 -10.81 3.25 -15.11
N ASP A 286 -11.12 4.34 -15.80
CA ASP A 286 -10.59 5.67 -15.56
C ASP A 286 -11.68 6.73 -15.82
N LEU A 287 -11.31 8.01 -15.80
CA LEU A 287 -12.26 9.13 -16.01
C LEU A 287 -13.06 9.05 -17.30
N SER A 288 -12.57 8.37 -18.32
CA SER A 288 -13.16 8.32 -19.66
C SER A 288 -13.62 6.93 -20.09
N ARG A 289 -13.38 5.90 -19.29
CA ARG A 289 -13.71 4.50 -19.58
C ARG A 289 -14.65 3.94 -18.53
N LEU A 290 -15.92 3.88 -18.84
CA LEU A 290 -16.97 3.32 -18.00
C LEU A 290 -17.70 2.16 -18.69
N GLU A 291 -17.90 2.28 -19.98
CA GLU A 291 -18.54 1.24 -20.83
C GLU A 291 -17.57 0.05 -21.03
N PRO A 292 -18.13 -1.15 -21.33
CA PRO A 292 -17.36 -2.32 -21.73
C PRO A 292 -16.53 -2.09 -22.97
#